data_d832de7c13f551788c960e0f43bfc42d
#
_entry.id   d832de7c13f551788c960e0f43bfc42d
#
_cell.length_a   1.000
_cell.length_b   1.000
_cell.length_c   1.000
_cell.angle_alpha   90.00
_cell.angle_beta   90.00
_cell.angle_gamma   90.00
#
_symmetry.space_group_name_H-M   'P 1'
#
loop_
_entity.id
_entity.type
_entity.pdbx_description
1 polymer ?
#
loop_
_entity_poly.entity_id
_entity_poly.type
_entity_poly.pdbx_seq_one_letter_code
_entity_poly.pdbx_strand_id
1 'polypeptide(L)'
;MSDCIFCQIVAGKIAAKKAGETTHVYAFRDNNPQAPIHVLLIPKEHVADSAADLGPQHAIMLTELFGLAAKIARDERLELGWRLVTNVGPEAGQSVYHLHVHLLGGRPLRWPPG
;
A
#
# COMPACT_ATOMS: atom_id res chain seq x y z
N MET A 1 13.02 -18.25 5.42
CA MET A 1 12.93 -17.08 6.27
C MET A 1 13.08 -15.84 5.42
N SER A 2 12.20 -14.91 5.56
CA SER A 2 12.20 -13.74 4.72
C SER A 2 12.95 -12.59 5.39
N ASP A 3 13.82 -11.91 4.63
CA ASP A 3 14.39 -10.64 5.03
C ASP A 3 13.47 -9.47 4.70
N CYS A 4 12.34 -9.75 4.07
CA CYS A 4 11.40 -8.71 3.66
C CYS A 4 10.73 -8.10 4.88
N ILE A 5 10.92 -6.79 5.06
CA ILE A 5 10.36 -6.05 6.19
C ILE A 5 8.82 -6.12 6.18
N PHE A 6 8.20 -6.10 5.00
CA PHE A 6 6.73 -6.16 4.92
C PHE A 6 6.21 -7.55 5.26
N CYS A 7 6.91 -8.61 4.85
CA CYS A 7 6.56 -9.96 5.30
C CYS A 7 6.63 -10.08 6.81
N GLN A 8 7.61 -9.43 7.43
CA GLN A 8 7.77 -9.46 8.88
C GLN A 8 6.66 -8.67 9.58
N ILE A 9 6.18 -7.58 8.97
CA ILE A 9 5.04 -6.82 9.49
C ILE A 9 3.77 -7.68 9.47
N VAL A 10 3.52 -8.36 8.36
CA VAL A 10 2.36 -9.25 8.24
C VAL A 10 2.43 -10.37 9.27
N ALA A 11 3.63 -10.90 9.51
CA ALA A 11 3.85 -11.97 10.49
C ALA A 11 3.80 -11.49 11.93
N GLY A 12 3.69 -10.18 12.17
CA GLY A 12 3.67 -9.64 13.52
C GLY A 12 5.02 -9.53 14.20
N LYS A 13 6.11 -9.74 13.45
CA LYS A 13 7.47 -9.68 14.01
C LYS A 13 7.99 -8.26 14.11
N ILE A 14 7.48 -7.36 13.27
CA ILE A 14 7.78 -5.93 13.33
C ILE A 14 6.48 -5.20 13.58
N ALA A 15 6.48 -4.30 14.55
CA ALA A 15 5.30 -3.54 14.91
C ALA A 15 4.93 -2.55 13.81
N ALA A 16 3.65 -2.42 13.53
CA ALA A 16 3.11 -1.43 12.60
C ALA A 16 1.70 -1.07 13.05
N LYS A 17 1.28 0.13 12.70
CA LYS A 17 -0.08 0.59 13.04
C LYS A 17 -1.03 0.11 11.96
N LYS A 18 -1.74 -0.97 12.24
CA LYS A 18 -2.69 -1.57 11.32
C LYS A 18 -3.79 -0.57 10.96
N ALA A 19 -4.08 -0.45 9.67
CA ALA A 19 -5.15 0.40 9.16
C ALA A 19 -6.31 -0.41 8.61
N GLY A 20 -6.08 -1.68 8.24
CA GLY A 20 -7.14 -2.53 7.74
C GLY A 20 -6.59 -3.84 7.21
N GLU A 21 -7.49 -4.73 6.83
CA GLU A 21 -7.07 -6.06 6.41
C GLU A 21 -8.21 -6.74 5.66
N THR A 22 -7.86 -7.53 4.65
CA THR A 22 -8.78 -8.46 3.99
C THR A 22 -8.14 -9.85 4.01
N THR A 23 -8.74 -10.80 3.30
CA THR A 23 -8.18 -12.15 3.24
C THR A 23 -6.74 -12.14 2.71
N HIS A 24 -6.45 -11.36 1.67
CA HIS A 24 -5.15 -11.39 1.01
C HIS A 24 -4.34 -10.10 1.14
N VAL A 25 -4.89 -9.06 1.78
CA VAL A 25 -4.26 -7.74 1.82
C VAL A 25 -4.17 -7.24 3.25
N TYR A 26 -3.04 -6.62 3.56
CA TYR A 26 -2.80 -5.99 4.85
C TYR A 26 -2.48 -4.51 4.64
N ALA A 27 -3.05 -3.65 5.47
CA ALA A 27 -2.82 -2.20 5.38
C ALA A 27 -2.33 -1.66 6.71
N PHE A 28 -1.31 -0.79 6.66
CA PHE A 28 -0.74 -0.18 7.86
C PHE A 28 -0.26 1.24 7.53
N ARG A 29 -0.14 2.05 8.57
CA ARG A 29 0.24 3.45 8.40
C ARG A 29 1.74 3.57 8.16
N ASP A 30 2.12 4.49 7.27
CA ASP A 30 3.52 4.77 6.98
C ASP A 30 4.16 5.51 8.16
N ASN A 31 5.36 5.10 8.56
CA ASN A 31 6.09 5.72 9.66
C ASN A 31 6.64 7.10 9.32
N ASN A 32 6.77 7.40 8.03
CA ASN A 32 7.24 8.70 7.54
C ASN A 32 6.19 9.27 6.60
N PRO A 33 5.03 9.70 7.15
CA PRO A 33 3.90 10.08 6.31
C PRO A 33 4.18 11.32 5.47
N GLN A 34 3.78 11.25 4.21
CA GLN A 34 3.92 12.35 3.25
C GLN A 34 2.60 13.10 3.08
N ALA A 35 1.57 12.70 3.81
CA ALA A 35 0.27 13.35 3.85
C ALA A 35 -0.37 13.04 5.20
N PRO A 36 -1.39 13.79 5.63
CA PRO A 36 -2.08 13.50 6.91
C PRO A 36 -2.59 12.05 6.98
N ILE A 37 -3.06 11.51 5.86
CA ILE A 37 -3.37 10.09 5.76
C ILE A 37 -2.39 9.50 4.75
N HIS A 38 -1.58 8.56 5.22
CA HIS A 38 -0.60 7.86 4.39
C HIS A 38 -0.57 6.41 4.85
N VAL A 39 -1.21 5.54 4.07
CA VAL A 39 -1.38 4.12 4.38
C VAL A 39 -0.70 3.31 3.29
N LEU A 40 -0.03 2.24 3.69
CA LEU A 40 0.55 1.26 2.77
C LEU A 40 -0.37 0.05 2.71
N LEU A 41 -0.69 -0.38 1.49
CA LEU A 41 -1.50 -1.58 1.27
C LEU A 41 -0.60 -2.59 0.57
N ILE A 42 -0.51 -3.79 1.14
CA ILE A 42 0.38 -4.84 0.63
C ILE A 42 -0.36 -6.16 0.54
N PRO A 43 0.00 -7.02 -0.42
CA PRO A 43 -0.43 -8.42 -0.33
C PRO A 43 0.24 -9.07 0.87
N LYS A 44 -0.51 -9.95 1.56
CA LYS A 44 0.03 -10.66 2.72
C LYS A 44 1.15 -11.60 2.33
N GLU A 45 1.04 -12.22 1.15
CA GLU A 45 2.11 -13.04 0.59
C GLU A 45 2.98 -12.19 -0.31
N HIS A 46 4.26 -12.51 -0.35
CA HIS A 46 5.22 -11.83 -1.23
C HIS A 46 5.04 -12.37 -2.66
N VAL A 47 3.95 -11.96 -3.33
CA VAL A 47 3.58 -12.50 -4.65
C VAL A 47 4.30 -11.78 -5.78
N ALA A 48 4.83 -10.59 -5.53
CA ALA A 48 5.50 -9.78 -6.53
C ALA A 48 6.41 -8.76 -5.84
N ASP A 49 7.54 -8.43 -6.47
CA ASP A 49 8.41 -7.36 -5.96
C ASP A 49 7.82 -5.98 -6.28
N SER A 50 7.11 -5.85 -7.39
CA SER A 50 6.52 -4.59 -7.82
C SER A 50 5.38 -4.87 -8.80
N ALA A 51 4.73 -3.79 -9.24
CA ALA A 51 3.67 -3.88 -10.24
C ALA A 51 4.15 -4.43 -11.57
N ALA A 52 5.46 -4.38 -11.84
CA ALA A 52 6.02 -4.94 -13.07
C ALA A 52 5.82 -6.44 -13.18
N ASP A 53 5.64 -7.13 -12.05
CA ASP A 53 5.51 -8.60 -12.03
C ASP A 53 4.06 -9.06 -11.93
N LEU A 54 3.10 -8.13 -12.02
CA LEU A 54 1.69 -8.49 -11.87
C LEU A 54 1.12 -9.09 -13.15
N GLY A 55 0.18 -10.00 -12.98
CA GLY A 55 -0.54 -10.65 -14.08
C GLY A 55 -1.93 -11.08 -13.65
N PRO A 56 -2.67 -11.77 -14.55
CA PRO A 56 -4.07 -12.16 -14.27
C PRO A 56 -4.24 -13.00 -13.01
N GLN A 57 -3.21 -13.76 -12.61
CA GLN A 57 -3.27 -14.58 -11.41
C GLN A 57 -3.40 -13.74 -10.14
N HIS A 58 -3.13 -12.45 -10.20
CA HIS A 58 -3.20 -11.55 -9.05
C HIS A 58 -4.52 -10.79 -8.97
N ALA A 59 -5.51 -11.13 -9.81
CA ALA A 59 -6.75 -10.36 -9.94
C ALA A 59 -7.53 -10.26 -8.63
N ILE A 60 -7.65 -11.36 -7.89
CA ILE A 60 -8.42 -11.36 -6.64
C ILE A 60 -7.74 -10.46 -5.61
N MET A 61 -6.44 -10.60 -5.43
CA MET A 61 -5.68 -9.77 -4.49
C MET A 61 -5.79 -8.29 -4.86
N LEU A 62 -5.65 -7.95 -6.14
CA LEU A 62 -5.72 -6.56 -6.58
C LEU A 62 -7.10 -5.95 -6.37
N THR A 63 -8.15 -6.73 -6.60
CA THR A 63 -9.51 -6.27 -6.33
C THR A 63 -9.69 -5.97 -4.84
N GLU A 64 -9.19 -6.85 -3.97
CA GLU A 64 -9.24 -6.64 -2.53
C GLU A 64 -8.44 -5.39 -2.13
N LEU A 65 -7.26 -5.19 -2.74
CA LEU A 65 -6.40 -4.08 -2.40
C LEU A 65 -7.07 -2.74 -2.73
N PHE A 66 -7.61 -2.61 -3.93
CA PHE A 66 -8.31 -1.37 -4.32
C PHE A 66 -9.59 -1.17 -3.50
N GLY A 67 -10.31 -2.25 -3.21
CA GLY A 67 -11.51 -2.18 -2.37
C GLY A 67 -11.19 -1.74 -0.95
N LEU A 68 -10.10 -2.27 -0.37
CA LEU A 68 -9.68 -1.88 0.97
C LEU A 68 -9.23 -0.42 0.99
N ALA A 69 -8.50 0.02 -0.04
CA ALA A 69 -8.10 1.42 -0.16
C ALA A 69 -9.32 2.35 -0.16
N ALA A 70 -10.34 2.00 -0.95
CA ALA A 70 -11.57 2.79 -1.00
C ALA A 70 -12.29 2.82 0.34
N LYS A 71 -12.32 1.68 1.04
CA LYS A 71 -12.93 1.61 2.37
C LYS A 71 -12.20 2.50 3.37
N ILE A 72 -10.86 2.43 3.39
CA ILE A 72 -10.06 3.25 4.30
C ILE A 72 -10.27 4.73 3.99
N ALA A 73 -10.31 5.09 2.70
CA ALA A 73 -10.55 6.48 2.32
C ALA A 73 -11.90 6.99 2.84
N ARG A 74 -12.94 6.16 2.77
CA ARG A 74 -14.25 6.54 3.32
C ARG A 74 -14.21 6.67 4.84
N ASP A 75 -13.57 5.73 5.51
CA ASP A 75 -13.48 5.74 6.97
C ASP A 75 -12.67 6.94 7.47
N GLU A 76 -11.67 7.38 6.72
CA GLU A 76 -10.84 8.53 7.04
C GLU A 76 -11.43 9.84 6.51
N ARG A 77 -12.61 9.78 5.89
CA ARG A 77 -13.34 10.94 5.38
C ARG A 77 -12.57 11.75 4.36
N LEU A 78 -11.96 11.09 3.42
CA LEU A 78 -11.18 11.73 2.35
C LEU A 78 -12.10 12.15 1.20
N GLU A 79 -13.13 12.95 1.50
CA GLU A 79 -14.18 13.31 0.52
C GLU A 79 -13.66 14.22 -0.58
N LEU A 80 -12.61 15.00 -0.31
CA LEU A 80 -12.09 15.94 -1.30
C LEU A 80 -11.10 15.30 -2.27
N GLY A 81 -10.74 14.05 -2.02
CA GLY A 81 -9.89 13.30 -2.94
C GLY A 81 -8.75 12.59 -2.26
N TRP A 82 -8.23 11.60 -2.95
CA TRP A 82 -7.10 10.80 -2.48
C TRP A 82 -6.40 10.20 -3.69
N ARG A 83 -5.18 9.73 -3.48
CA ARG A 83 -4.36 9.21 -4.56
C ARG A 83 -3.74 7.89 -4.15
N LEU A 84 -3.66 6.98 -5.12
CA LEU A 84 -2.89 5.74 -4.96
C LEU A 84 -1.62 5.84 -5.80
N VAL A 85 -0.51 5.40 -5.21
CA VAL A 85 0.79 5.41 -5.87
C VAL A 85 1.46 4.08 -5.64
N THR A 86 1.97 3.46 -6.71
CA THR A 86 2.89 2.34 -6.58
C THR A 86 4.14 2.64 -7.40
N ASN A 87 5.30 2.42 -6.81
CA ASN A 87 6.58 2.75 -7.42
C ASN A 87 7.23 1.47 -7.96
N VAL A 88 7.76 1.54 -9.16
CA VAL A 88 8.47 0.43 -9.80
C VAL A 88 9.88 0.89 -10.11
N GLY A 89 10.85 0.29 -9.45
CA GLY A 89 12.27 0.52 -9.72
C GLY A 89 12.86 1.70 -8.98
N PRO A 90 14.20 1.84 -9.04
CA PRO A 90 14.91 2.85 -8.26
C PRO A 90 14.63 4.28 -8.70
N GLU A 91 14.42 4.52 -10.00
CA GLU A 91 14.13 5.88 -10.47
C GLU A 91 12.75 6.36 -10.06
N ALA A 92 11.84 5.44 -9.73
CA ALA A 92 10.52 5.79 -9.20
C ALA A 92 10.52 5.89 -7.67
N GLY A 93 11.65 5.57 -7.04
CA GLY A 93 11.77 5.67 -5.58
C GLY A 93 11.36 4.42 -4.84
N GLN A 94 11.31 3.28 -5.50
CA GLN A 94 11.00 2.04 -4.81
C GLN A 94 12.15 1.64 -3.90
N SER A 95 11.88 1.50 -2.61
CA SER A 95 12.90 1.14 -1.63
C SER A 95 12.67 -0.24 -1.01
N VAL A 96 11.44 -0.75 -1.04
CA VAL A 96 11.11 -2.08 -0.53
C VAL A 96 10.56 -2.89 -1.70
N TYR A 97 11.16 -4.06 -1.96
CA TYR A 97 10.80 -4.91 -3.10
C TYR A 97 9.82 -6.00 -2.68
N HIS A 98 8.72 -5.54 -2.17
CA HIS A 98 7.49 -6.26 -1.92
C HIS A 98 6.39 -5.32 -2.40
N LEU A 99 5.59 -5.76 -3.36
CA LEU A 99 4.54 -4.91 -3.94
C LEU A 99 3.80 -4.14 -2.85
N HIS A 100 3.72 -2.83 -3.02
CA HIS A 100 2.93 -2.01 -2.11
C HIS A 100 2.36 -0.80 -2.84
N VAL A 101 1.22 -0.35 -2.35
CA VAL A 101 0.52 0.81 -2.90
C VAL A 101 0.32 1.79 -1.77
N HIS A 102 0.72 3.03 -2.00
CA HIS A 102 0.50 4.12 -1.04
C HIS A 102 -0.87 4.72 -1.26
N LEU A 103 -1.63 4.91 -0.18
CA LEU A 103 -2.84 5.71 -0.17
C LEU A 103 -2.51 7.03 0.50
N LEU A 104 -2.67 8.12 -0.22
CA LEU A 104 -2.35 9.47 0.26
C LEU A 104 -3.59 10.35 0.22
N GLY A 105 -3.84 11.08 1.30
CA GLY A 105 -4.97 12.00 1.34
C GLY A 105 -4.90 12.92 2.53
N GLY A 106 -5.88 13.83 2.60
CA GLY A 106 -5.97 14.79 3.71
C GLY A 106 -5.30 16.13 3.41
N ARG A 107 -4.78 16.30 2.20
CA ARG A 107 -4.27 17.59 1.71
C ARG A 107 -4.38 17.62 0.19
N PRO A 108 -4.27 18.80 -0.43
CA PRO A 108 -4.17 18.85 -1.89
C PRO A 108 -2.94 18.11 -2.39
N LEU A 109 -3.12 17.33 -3.43
CA LEU A 109 -2.05 16.58 -4.08
C LEU A 109 -1.90 17.18 -5.47
N ARG A 110 -0.68 17.56 -5.79
CA ARG A 110 -0.44 18.37 -6.98
C ARG A 110 -0.31 17.54 -8.25
N TRP A 111 -0.42 18.22 -9.37
CA TRP A 111 -0.15 17.66 -10.67
C TRP A 111 0.87 18.56 -11.39
N PRO A 112 1.95 18.01 -12.00
CA PRO A 112 2.25 16.57 -12.16
C PRO A 112 2.58 15.87 -10.85
N PRO A 113 2.44 14.53 -10.81
CA PRO A 113 2.54 13.77 -9.56
C PRO A 113 3.97 13.57 -9.03
N GLY A 114 4.96 13.95 -9.78
CA GLY A 114 6.34 13.78 -9.35
C GLY A 114 7.29 14.83 -9.84
#